data_fbbdd1504c6c14d359aad75a876fb2d9
#
_entry.id   fbbdd1504c6c14d359aad75a876fb2d9
#
_cell.length_a   1.000
_cell.length_b   1.000
_cell.length_c   1.000
_cell.angle_alpha   90.00
_cell.angle_beta   90.00
_cell.angle_gamma   90.00
#
_symmetry.space_group_name_H-M   'P 1'
#
loop_
_entity.id
_entity.type
_entity.pdbx_description
1 polymer ?
#
loop_
_entity_poly.entity_id
_entity_poly.type
_entity_poly.pdbx_seq_one_letter_code
_entity_poly.pdbx_strand_id
1 'polypeptide(L)'
;MRISDERMIEALVTTGNITKCAKILGCNRKSIYDRLKKPEFYAKLQQQRKDCFALTTSKITNAQEQAVQTLIDVMSSEDASDGCKIKASQIILDTCIKTVQQVDIIDQIHELKQMMKMREM
;
A
#
# COMPACT_ATOMS: atom_id res chain seq x y z
N MET A 1 -25.36 0.48 -24.82
CA MET A 1 -25.29 -0.49 -23.72
C MET A 1 -24.72 0.19 -22.47
N ARG A 2 -25.44 0.12 -21.37
CA ARG A 2 -24.99 0.75 -20.13
C ARG A 2 -23.92 -0.11 -19.45
N ILE A 3 -22.82 0.50 -19.06
CA ILE A 3 -21.73 -0.19 -18.35
C ILE A 3 -22.15 -0.42 -16.91
N SER A 4 -21.97 -1.64 -16.39
CA SER A 4 -22.31 -1.98 -15.02
C SER A 4 -21.40 -1.26 -14.01
N ASP A 5 -21.89 -1.04 -12.81
CA ASP A 5 -21.10 -0.44 -11.74
C ASP A 5 -19.86 -1.28 -11.41
N GLU A 6 -20.01 -2.60 -11.36
CA GLU A 6 -18.91 -3.53 -11.07
C GLU A 6 -17.79 -3.41 -12.11
N ARG A 7 -18.15 -3.33 -13.37
CA ARG A 7 -17.17 -3.20 -14.45
C ARG A 7 -16.44 -1.86 -14.42
N MET A 8 -17.17 -0.81 -14.13
CA MET A 8 -16.57 0.54 -14.00
C MET A 8 -15.65 0.65 -12.78
N ILE A 9 -16.04 0.07 -11.65
CA ILE A 9 -15.23 0.03 -10.43
C ILE A 9 -13.95 -0.77 -10.69
N GLU A 10 -14.04 -1.93 -11.32
CA GLU A 10 -12.87 -2.74 -11.67
C GLU A 10 -11.90 -1.96 -12.55
N ALA A 11 -12.38 -1.29 -13.57
CA ALA A 11 -11.54 -0.49 -14.46
C ALA A 11 -10.90 0.70 -13.73
N LEU A 12 -11.63 1.37 -12.84
CA LEU A 12 -11.10 2.49 -12.04
C LEU A 12 -10.01 2.03 -11.07
N VAL A 13 -10.20 0.90 -10.41
CA VAL A 13 -9.21 0.33 -9.49
C VAL A 13 -7.95 -0.11 -10.23
N THR A 14 -8.12 -0.77 -11.36
CA THR A 14 -7.00 -1.30 -12.15
C THR A 14 -6.16 -0.19 -12.78
N THR A 15 -6.79 0.84 -13.33
CA THR A 15 -6.09 1.91 -14.05
C THR A 15 -5.64 3.07 -13.14
N GLY A 16 -6.39 3.34 -12.08
CA GLY A 16 -6.15 4.50 -11.22
C GLY A 16 -6.31 5.85 -11.91
N ASN A 17 -6.84 5.88 -13.13
CA ASN A 17 -6.90 7.07 -13.96
C ASN A 17 -8.21 7.10 -14.74
N ILE A 18 -8.97 8.19 -14.62
CA ILE A 18 -10.28 8.35 -15.26
C ILE A 18 -10.18 8.33 -16.79
N THR A 19 -9.16 8.96 -17.35
CA THR A 19 -8.95 9.01 -18.81
C THR A 19 -8.69 7.62 -19.39
N LYS A 20 -7.82 6.84 -18.74
CA LYS A 20 -7.53 5.45 -19.16
C LYS A 20 -8.75 4.57 -18.97
N CYS A 21 -9.46 4.72 -17.87
CA CYS A 21 -10.69 3.98 -17.59
C CYS A 21 -11.74 4.22 -18.68
N ALA A 22 -11.97 5.48 -19.06
CA ALA A 22 -12.89 5.85 -20.12
C ALA A 22 -12.53 5.19 -21.46
N LYS A 23 -11.25 5.15 -21.79
CA LYS A 23 -10.77 4.50 -23.01
C LYS A 23 -11.02 2.99 -23.01
N ILE A 24 -10.73 2.32 -21.90
CA ILE A 24 -10.92 0.88 -21.76
C ILE A 24 -12.40 0.50 -21.85
N LEU A 25 -13.27 1.31 -21.21
CA LEU A 25 -14.70 1.05 -21.18
C LEU A 25 -15.44 1.52 -22.44
N GLY A 26 -14.80 2.33 -23.27
CA GLY A 26 -15.45 2.90 -24.44
C GLY A 26 -16.52 3.91 -24.11
N CYS A 27 -16.40 4.62 -22.99
CA CYS A 27 -17.32 5.68 -22.57
C CYS A 27 -16.60 7.02 -22.47
N ASN A 28 -17.35 8.10 -22.24
CA ASN A 28 -16.76 9.41 -22.00
C ASN A 28 -16.47 9.62 -20.51
N ARG A 29 -15.59 10.57 -20.23
CA ARG A 29 -15.19 10.90 -18.84
C ARG A 29 -16.38 11.38 -18.01
N LYS A 30 -17.32 12.07 -18.62
CA LYS A 30 -18.52 12.59 -17.95
C LYS A 30 -19.35 11.47 -17.32
N SER A 31 -19.49 10.34 -18.01
CA SER A 31 -20.21 9.16 -17.49
C SER A 31 -19.59 8.66 -16.20
N ILE A 32 -18.27 8.63 -16.12
CA ILE A 32 -17.54 8.21 -14.92
C ILE A 32 -17.74 9.23 -13.79
N TYR A 33 -17.60 10.52 -14.05
CA TYR A 33 -17.82 11.56 -13.06
C TYR A 33 -19.24 11.56 -12.51
N ASP A 34 -20.24 11.33 -13.37
CA ASP A 34 -21.64 11.27 -12.95
C ASP A 34 -21.89 10.10 -11.97
N ARG A 35 -21.26 8.95 -12.21
CA ARG A 35 -21.36 7.82 -11.28
C ARG A 35 -20.61 8.06 -9.98
N LEU A 36 -19.46 8.71 -10.02
CA LEU A 36 -18.70 9.06 -8.82
C LEU A 36 -19.47 9.96 -7.85
N LYS A 37 -20.43 10.73 -8.36
CA LYS A 37 -21.31 11.57 -7.53
C LYS A 37 -22.34 10.77 -6.75
N LYS A 38 -22.61 9.53 -7.13
CA LYS A 38 -23.56 8.65 -6.43
C LYS A 38 -22.91 8.06 -5.19
N PRO A 39 -23.50 8.29 -3.98
CA PRO A 39 -22.89 7.80 -2.74
C PRO A 39 -22.68 6.28 -2.70
N GLU A 40 -23.61 5.51 -3.22
CA GLU A 40 -23.52 4.04 -3.26
C GLU A 40 -22.37 3.55 -4.13
N PHE A 41 -22.21 4.14 -5.31
CA PHE A 41 -21.11 3.82 -6.22
C PHE A 41 -19.76 4.18 -5.59
N TYR A 42 -19.66 5.37 -5.02
CA TYR A 42 -18.44 5.84 -4.36
C TYR A 42 -18.04 4.95 -3.19
N ALA A 43 -19.00 4.52 -2.37
CA ALA A 43 -18.75 3.63 -1.25
C ALA A 43 -18.21 2.26 -1.70
N LYS A 44 -18.79 1.68 -2.76
CA LYS A 44 -18.31 0.42 -3.35
C LYS A 44 -16.92 0.56 -3.93
N LEU A 45 -16.64 1.67 -4.61
CA LEU A 45 -15.31 1.96 -5.17
C LEU A 45 -14.26 2.06 -4.06
N GLN A 46 -14.54 2.75 -2.98
CA GLN A 46 -13.63 2.89 -1.85
C GLN A 46 -13.37 1.56 -1.16
N GLN A 47 -14.40 0.73 -1.01
CA GLN A 47 -14.23 -0.61 -0.42
C GLN A 47 -13.34 -1.48 -1.31
N GLN A 48 -13.54 -1.46 -2.61
CA GLN A 48 -12.71 -2.22 -3.55
C GLN A 48 -11.25 -1.76 -3.54
N ARG A 49 -11.02 -0.45 -3.44
CA ARG A 49 -9.66 0.10 -3.30
C ARG A 49 -8.98 -0.37 -2.02
N LYS A 50 -9.71 -0.39 -0.91
CA LYS A 50 -9.19 -0.90 0.37
C LYS A 50 -8.83 -2.38 0.28
N ASP A 51 -9.68 -3.19 -0.34
CA ASP A 51 -9.44 -4.62 -0.50
C ASP A 51 -8.20 -4.88 -1.36
N CYS A 52 -8.04 -4.17 -2.46
CA CYS A 52 -6.85 -4.25 -3.31
C CYS A 52 -5.58 -3.82 -2.57
N PHE A 53 -5.66 -2.75 -1.80
CA PHE A 53 -4.53 -2.26 -0.98
C PHE A 53 -4.13 -3.29 0.07
N ALA A 54 -5.10 -3.91 0.75
CA ALA A 54 -4.84 -4.95 1.73
C ALA A 54 -4.14 -6.17 1.11
N LEU A 55 -4.58 -6.62 -0.07
CA LEU A 55 -3.93 -7.71 -0.80
C LEU A 55 -2.49 -7.36 -1.20
N THR A 56 -2.27 -6.16 -1.70
CA THR A 56 -0.93 -5.68 -2.09
C THR A 56 -0.02 -5.60 -0.87
N THR A 57 -0.52 -5.09 0.24
CA THR A 57 0.22 -5.00 1.50
C THR A 57 0.63 -6.38 2.00
N SER A 58 -0.27 -7.37 1.92
CA SER A 58 0.05 -8.76 2.28
C SER A 58 1.18 -9.33 1.41
N LYS A 59 1.15 -9.08 0.11
CA LYS A 59 2.21 -9.52 -0.82
C LYS A 59 3.56 -8.87 -0.48
N ILE A 60 3.56 -7.58 -0.18
CA ILE A 60 4.78 -6.86 0.21
C ILE A 60 5.32 -7.41 1.53
N THR A 61 4.45 -7.65 2.51
CA THR A 61 4.84 -8.22 3.80
C THR A 61 5.50 -9.58 3.62
N ASN A 62 4.91 -10.46 2.80
CA ASN A 62 5.50 -11.77 2.50
C ASN A 62 6.85 -11.64 1.79
N ALA A 63 6.97 -10.71 0.87
CA ALA A 63 8.24 -10.44 0.17
C ALA A 63 9.31 -9.91 1.13
N GLN A 64 8.94 -9.10 2.11
CA GLN A 64 9.86 -8.62 3.15
C GLN A 64 10.41 -9.78 4.00
N GLU A 65 9.56 -10.72 4.38
CA GLU A 65 10.00 -11.92 5.12
C GLU A 65 11.04 -12.71 4.34
N GLN A 66 10.80 -12.92 3.04
CA GLN A 66 11.76 -13.60 2.17
C GLN A 66 13.07 -12.83 2.02
N ALA A 67 13.00 -11.51 1.91
CA ALA A 67 14.18 -10.65 1.81
C ALA A 67 15.03 -10.72 3.08
N VAL A 68 14.40 -10.65 4.24
CA VAL A 68 15.10 -10.79 5.53
C VAL A 68 15.74 -12.17 5.65
N GLN A 69 15.03 -13.22 5.29
CA GLN A 69 15.57 -14.57 5.33
C GLN A 69 16.78 -14.73 4.40
N THR A 70 16.73 -14.14 3.20
CA THR A 70 17.87 -14.15 2.27
C THR A 70 19.10 -13.47 2.87
N LEU A 71 18.91 -12.33 3.53
CA LEU A 71 20.01 -11.64 4.21
C LEU A 71 20.60 -12.49 5.35
N ILE A 72 19.77 -13.15 6.14
CA ILE A 72 20.18 -14.05 7.21
C ILE A 72 20.98 -15.23 6.63
N ASP A 73 20.49 -15.81 5.53
CA ASP A 73 21.16 -16.93 4.86
C ASP A 73 22.55 -16.55 4.35
N VAL A 74 22.69 -15.35 3.77
CA VAL A 74 23.98 -14.82 3.33
C VAL A 74 24.94 -14.64 4.51
N MET A 75 24.47 -14.09 5.63
CA MET A 75 25.28 -13.91 6.83
C MET A 75 25.78 -15.25 7.39
N SER A 76 25.00 -16.30 7.25
CA SER A 76 25.30 -17.64 7.80
C SER A 76 26.00 -18.54 6.79
N SER A 77 26.12 -18.15 5.52
CA SER A 77 26.68 -18.99 4.46
C SER A 77 28.21 -19.05 4.55
N GLU A 78 28.74 -20.28 4.52
CA GLU A 78 30.19 -20.48 4.44
C GLU A 78 30.76 -20.09 3.07
N ASP A 79 29.92 -20.15 2.03
CA ASP A 79 30.31 -19.85 0.64
C ASP A 79 30.29 -18.37 0.32
N ALA A 80 29.59 -17.55 1.10
CA ALA A 80 29.52 -16.12 0.88
C ALA A 80 30.82 -15.44 1.29
N SER A 81 31.26 -14.43 0.52
CA SER A 81 32.42 -13.63 0.86
C SER A 81 32.19 -12.81 2.14
N ASP A 82 33.27 -12.46 2.84
CA ASP A 82 33.18 -11.60 4.03
C ASP A 82 32.52 -10.25 3.72
N GLY A 83 32.83 -9.68 2.54
CA GLY A 83 32.20 -8.44 2.09
C GLY A 83 30.68 -8.57 1.93
N CYS A 84 30.20 -9.68 1.39
CA CYS A 84 28.74 -9.94 1.27
C CYS A 84 28.08 -10.10 2.64
N LYS A 85 28.74 -10.79 3.56
CA LYS A 85 28.21 -10.97 4.93
C LYS A 85 28.13 -9.63 5.68
N ILE A 86 29.18 -8.82 5.58
CA ILE A 86 29.22 -7.48 6.19
C ILE A 86 28.09 -6.61 5.61
N LYS A 87 27.94 -6.61 4.28
CA LYS A 87 26.89 -5.82 3.62
C LYS A 87 25.50 -6.25 4.03
N ALA A 88 25.22 -7.56 4.09
CA ALA A 88 23.95 -8.10 4.55
C ALA A 88 23.64 -7.67 5.99
N SER A 89 24.63 -7.78 6.88
CA SER A 89 24.52 -7.34 8.28
C SER A 89 24.23 -5.84 8.39
N GLN A 90 24.89 -5.03 7.59
CA GLN A 90 24.71 -3.58 7.56
C GLN A 90 23.32 -3.20 7.10
N ILE A 91 22.78 -3.88 6.07
CA ILE A 91 21.42 -3.64 5.57
C ILE A 91 20.39 -3.95 6.68
N ILE A 92 20.56 -5.05 7.39
CA ILE A 92 19.65 -5.42 8.49
C ILE A 92 19.69 -4.37 9.60
N LEU A 93 20.88 -3.95 10.03
CA LEU A 93 21.04 -2.95 11.08
C LEU A 93 20.45 -1.60 10.66
N ASP A 94 20.73 -1.13 9.44
CA ASP A 94 20.20 0.13 8.93
C ASP A 94 18.67 0.10 8.84
N THR A 95 18.12 -1.00 8.36
CA THR A 95 16.67 -1.19 8.27
C THR A 95 16.01 -1.23 9.65
N CYS A 96 16.64 -1.89 10.62
CA CYS A 96 16.18 -1.93 11.99
C CYS A 96 16.10 -0.54 12.61
N ILE A 97 17.15 0.27 12.45
CA ILE A 97 17.20 1.65 12.96
C ILE A 97 16.07 2.49 12.35
N LYS A 98 15.89 2.42 11.04
CA LYS A 98 14.82 3.14 10.33
C LYS A 98 13.43 2.73 10.81
N THR A 99 13.23 1.44 11.03
CA THR A 99 11.94 0.90 11.50
C THR A 99 11.61 1.41 12.91
N VAL A 100 12.60 1.40 13.82
CA VAL A 100 12.43 1.94 15.17
C VAL A 100 12.08 3.42 15.13
N GLN A 101 12.76 4.22 14.30
CA GLN A 101 12.46 5.63 14.12
C GLN A 101 11.04 5.87 13.61
N GLN A 102 10.56 5.06 12.67
CA GLN A 102 9.19 5.15 12.15
C GLN A 102 8.15 4.83 13.22
N VAL A 103 8.38 3.81 14.03
CA VAL A 103 7.49 3.45 15.14
C VAL A 103 7.42 4.61 16.15
N ASP A 104 8.55 5.20 16.51
CA ASP A 104 8.60 6.35 17.43
C ASP A 104 7.79 7.53 16.89
N ILE A 105 7.91 7.84 15.61
CA ILE A 105 7.14 8.91 14.97
C ILE A 105 5.63 8.62 15.01
N ILE A 106 5.23 7.39 14.72
CA ILE A 106 3.83 6.97 14.78
C ILE A 106 3.28 7.11 16.19
N ASP A 107 4.05 6.69 17.20
CA ASP A 107 3.67 6.82 18.61
C ASP A 107 3.50 8.29 19.00
N GLN A 108 4.41 9.17 18.59
CA GLN A 108 4.31 10.61 18.83
C GLN A 108 3.07 11.22 18.19
N ILE A 109 2.74 10.83 16.97
CA ILE A 109 1.53 11.28 16.28
C ILE A 109 0.27 10.81 17.03
N HIS A 110 0.28 9.57 17.51
CA HIS A 110 -0.83 9.01 18.28
C HIS A 110 -1.05 9.76 19.59
N GLU A 111 0.01 10.03 20.34
CA GLU A 111 -0.03 10.84 21.56
C GLU A 111 -0.56 12.24 21.29
N LEU A 112 -0.08 12.89 20.24
CA LEU A 112 -0.53 14.22 19.87
C LEU A 112 -2.03 14.24 19.55
N LYS A 113 -2.52 13.25 18.83
CA LYS A 113 -3.95 13.12 18.51
C LYS A 113 -4.80 12.95 19.76
N GLN A 114 -4.32 12.18 20.74
CA GLN A 114 -5.00 12.01 22.02
C GLN A 114 -5.06 13.33 22.81
N MET A 115 -3.96 14.06 22.84
CA MET A 115 -3.92 15.37 23.50
C MET A 115 -4.88 16.37 22.86
N MET A 116 -4.99 16.36 21.54
CA MET A 116 -5.95 17.22 20.82
C MET A 116 -7.40 16.85 21.15
N LYS A 117 -7.73 15.58 21.26
CA LYS A 117 -9.07 15.12 21.67
C LYS A 117 -9.42 15.57 23.09
N MET A 118 -8.46 15.53 24.01
CA MET A 118 -8.65 15.99 25.39
C MET A 118 -8.94 17.49 25.45
N ARG A 119 -8.36 18.29 24.56
CA ARG A 119 -8.62 19.73 24.51
C ARG A 119 -10.03 20.06 23.99
N GLU A 120 -10.60 19.21 23.17
CA GLU A 120 -11.95 19.41 22.63
C GLU A 120 -13.05 19.00 23.62
N MET A 121 -12.71 18.29 24.66
CA MET A 121 -13.60 17.98 25.76
C MET A 121 -13.58 19.11 26.80
#